data_f3b13d1e0d7dcccdcf0824d5b5d4a931
#
_entry.id   f3b13d1e0d7dcccdcf0824d5b5d4a931
#
_cell.length_a   1.000
_cell.length_b   1.000
_cell.length_c   1.000
_cell.angle_alpha   90.00
_cell.angle_beta   90.00
_cell.angle_gamma   90.00
#
_symmetry.space_group_name_H-M   'P 1'
#
loop_
_entity.id
_entity.type
_entity.pdbx_description
1 polymer ?
#
loop_
_entity_poly.entity_id
_entity_poly.type
_entity_poly.pdbx_seq_one_letter_code
_entity_poly.pdbx_strand_id
1 'polypeptide(L)'
;MQQLLAEIRRTPLLWLLVFVPIVLIAEVLRPGAHTALFLLSVLAIVPLAALLSLATESVAAKTGDTIGGLLNATLGNLTELVIALAALGAGQYMLVKASIAGAIVTNSLFMLGASFLLGGLKHHVQEFNRSTARLQAGLLFLATVALAIPSAISRADAAPEAAFTHKLSVGLAVLLIVAYALGLVFSLKTHRDFFGSAEHGEEEEAHWPLRLALATLAGVTVLVALVSEVFVASVQGAAVELGLTPAFVGFVVVSLVGAAAEMAAAFAGARKNRLDLSVGIALGSAAQIALFVAPVLVLLSYVIGPEPMSLQLWPGAVTMIVVATLTAALVTTGGRSAWFLGALVLIVYATLALTLYLLPPAS
;
A
#
# COMPACT_ATOMS: atom_id res chain seq x y z
N MET A 1 6.58 -23.59 -14.91
CA MET A 1 5.17 -24.02 -14.91
C MET A 1 4.85 -24.97 -13.75
N GLN A 2 5.57 -26.09 -13.58
CA GLN A 2 5.30 -27.02 -12.46
C GLN A 2 5.46 -26.36 -11.08
N GLN A 3 6.46 -25.52 -10.88
CA GLN A 3 6.67 -24.79 -9.63
C GLN A 3 5.54 -23.79 -9.33
N LEU A 4 5.06 -23.06 -10.34
CA LEU A 4 3.91 -22.16 -10.19
C LEU A 4 2.64 -22.93 -9.80
N LEU A 5 2.38 -24.06 -10.46
CA LEU A 5 1.23 -24.91 -10.12
C LEU A 5 1.35 -25.52 -8.73
N ALA A 6 2.56 -25.88 -8.29
CA ALA A 6 2.81 -26.38 -6.95
C ALA A 6 2.52 -25.28 -5.90
N GLU A 7 2.95 -24.04 -6.18
CA GLU A 7 2.69 -22.90 -5.30
C GLU A 7 1.19 -22.58 -5.17
N ILE A 8 0.47 -22.57 -6.31
CA ILE A 8 -0.98 -22.38 -6.34
C ILE A 8 -1.70 -23.46 -5.50
N ARG A 9 -1.23 -24.71 -5.56
CA ARG A 9 -1.83 -25.81 -4.78
C ARG A 9 -1.51 -25.70 -3.28
N ARG A 10 -0.32 -25.21 -2.94
CA ARG A 10 0.16 -25.09 -1.54
C ARG A 10 -0.47 -23.92 -0.80
N THR A 11 -0.77 -22.82 -1.51
CA THR A 11 -1.23 -21.57 -0.93
C THR A 11 -2.74 -21.39 -1.18
N PRO A 12 -3.62 -21.60 -0.17
CA PRO A 12 -5.08 -21.53 -0.36
C PRO A 12 -5.56 -20.18 -0.89
N LEU A 13 -4.86 -19.08 -0.56
CA LEU A 13 -5.18 -17.74 -1.07
C LEU A 13 -5.14 -17.68 -2.60
N LEU A 14 -4.21 -18.42 -3.24
CA LEU A 14 -4.09 -18.46 -4.70
C LEU A 14 -5.21 -19.24 -5.39
N TRP A 15 -6.02 -20.01 -4.67
CA TRP A 15 -7.20 -20.66 -5.26
C TRP A 15 -8.26 -19.62 -5.70
N LEU A 16 -8.25 -18.44 -5.07
CA LEU A 16 -9.10 -17.33 -5.49
C LEU A 16 -8.76 -16.77 -6.88
N LEU A 17 -7.65 -17.18 -7.52
CA LEU A 17 -7.35 -16.85 -8.92
C LEU A 17 -8.46 -17.27 -9.89
N VAL A 18 -9.33 -18.20 -9.50
CA VAL A 18 -10.54 -18.56 -10.26
C VAL A 18 -11.46 -17.36 -10.50
N PHE A 19 -11.44 -16.36 -9.63
CA PHE A 19 -12.24 -15.15 -9.78
C PHE A 19 -11.73 -14.22 -10.88
N VAL A 20 -10.47 -14.34 -11.32
CA VAL A 20 -9.91 -13.53 -12.42
C VAL A 20 -10.68 -13.75 -13.73
N PRO A 21 -10.77 -14.98 -14.29
CA PRO A 21 -11.58 -15.19 -15.48
C PRO A 21 -13.08 -14.93 -15.22
N ILE A 22 -13.59 -15.20 -14.02
CA ILE A 22 -15.01 -14.96 -13.68
C ILE A 22 -15.34 -13.48 -13.78
N VAL A 23 -14.54 -12.57 -13.22
CA VAL A 23 -14.82 -11.14 -13.26
C VAL A 23 -14.73 -10.57 -14.68
N LEU A 24 -13.73 -11.01 -15.47
CA LEU A 24 -13.57 -10.57 -16.86
C LEU A 24 -14.74 -11.03 -17.75
N ILE A 25 -15.24 -12.26 -17.54
CA ILE A 25 -16.42 -12.78 -18.25
C ILE A 25 -17.67 -12.06 -17.75
N ALA A 26 -17.82 -11.83 -16.45
CA ALA A 26 -18.97 -11.18 -15.85
C ALA A 26 -19.13 -9.73 -16.35
N GLU A 27 -18.02 -9.01 -16.53
CA GLU A 27 -18.02 -7.66 -17.11
C GLU A 27 -18.63 -7.64 -18.52
N VAL A 28 -18.23 -8.60 -19.37
CA VAL A 28 -18.75 -8.69 -20.75
C VAL A 28 -20.24 -9.08 -20.77
N LEU A 29 -20.66 -9.98 -19.88
CA LEU A 29 -22.02 -10.51 -19.86
C LEU A 29 -23.01 -9.58 -19.14
N ARG A 30 -22.57 -8.87 -18.10
CA ARG A 30 -23.41 -8.04 -17.23
C ARG A 30 -22.67 -6.77 -16.75
N PRO A 31 -22.35 -5.83 -17.65
CA PRO A 31 -21.57 -4.62 -17.29
C PRO A 31 -22.28 -3.71 -16.27
N GLY A 32 -23.61 -3.81 -16.15
CA GLY A 32 -24.40 -3.04 -15.19
C GLY A 32 -24.49 -3.65 -13.78
N ALA A 33 -23.90 -4.82 -13.51
CA ALA A 33 -23.94 -5.45 -12.20
C ALA A 33 -22.82 -4.92 -11.30
N HIS A 34 -22.84 -3.61 -10.99
CA HIS A 34 -21.74 -2.89 -10.35
C HIS A 34 -21.27 -3.51 -9.03
N THR A 35 -22.17 -3.81 -8.10
CA THR A 35 -21.79 -4.43 -6.81
C THR A 35 -21.16 -5.82 -7.00
N ALA A 36 -21.69 -6.64 -7.92
CA ALA A 36 -21.13 -7.96 -8.17
C ALA A 36 -19.74 -7.86 -8.81
N LEU A 37 -19.56 -7.00 -9.82
CA LEU A 37 -18.26 -6.76 -10.47
C LEU A 37 -17.23 -6.22 -9.48
N PHE A 38 -17.62 -5.28 -8.63
CA PHE A 38 -16.79 -4.75 -7.56
C PHE A 38 -16.29 -5.85 -6.62
N LEU A 39 -17.20 -6.67 -6.07
CA LEU A 39 -16.84 -7.74 -5.15
C LEU A 39 -15.99 -8.82 -5.81
N LEU A 40 -16.32 -9.21 -7.05
CA LEU A 40 -15.52 -10.16 -7.82
C LEU A 40 -14.12 -9.62 -8.12
N SER A 41 -14.01 -8.32 -8.44
CA SER A 41 -12.70 -7.68 -8.66
C SER A 41 -11.86 -7.66 -7.38
N VAL A 42 -12.44 -7.37 -6.22
CA VAL A 42 -11.76 -7.47 -4.92
C VAL A 42 -11.22 -8.89 -4.69
N LEU A 43 -12.05 -9.91 -4.91
CA LEU A 43 -11.65 -11.32 -4.75
C LEU A 43 -10.58 -11.74 -5.76
N ALA A 44 -10.53 -11.14 -6.95
CA ALA A 44 -9.53 -11.43 -7.97
C ALA A 44 -8.19 -10.70 -7.71
N ILE A 45 -8.24 -9.43 -7.24
CA ILE A 45 -7.03 -8.64 -6.99
C ILE A 45 -6.19 -9.22 -5.86
N VAL A 46 -6.80 -9.69 -4.76
CA VAL A 46 -6.08 -10.23 -3.60
C VAL A 46 -5.10 -11.37 -3.96
N PRO A 47 -5.49 -12.45 -4.66
CA PRO A 47 -4.55 -13.48 -5.06
C PRO A 47 -3.56 -13.03 -6.15
N LEU A 48 -3.95 -12.10 -7.02
CA LEU A 48 -3.04 -11.50 -8.00
C LEU A 48 -1.94 -10.69 -7.30
N ALA A 49 -2.28 -9.90 -6.27
CA ALA A 49 -1.32 -9.18 -5.45
C ALA A 49 -0.33 -10.12 -4.76
N ALA A 50 -0.82 -11.23 -4.18
CA ALA A 50 0.04 -12.24 -3.57
C ALA A 50 0.99 -12.90 -4.59
N LEU A 51 0.50 -13.21 -5.79
CA LEU A 51 1.31 -13.80 -6.84
C LEU A 51 2.33 -12.80 -7.41
N LEU A 52 1.97 -11.50 -7.46
CA LEU A 52 2.85 -10.42 -7.87
C LEU A 52 4.01 -10.24 -6.88
N SER A 53 3.71 -10.26 -5.56
CA SER A 53 4.72 -10.21 -4.49
C SER A 53 5.72 -11.37 -4.60
N LEU A 54 5.24 -12.61 -4.70
CA LEU A 54 6.07 -13.80 -4.88
C LEU A 54 6.97 -13.72 -6.12
N ALA A 55 6.44 -13.20 -7.23
CA ALA A 55 7.20 -13.01 -8.46
C ALA A 55 8.29 -11.93 -8.28
N THR A 56 7.95 -10.81 -7.65
CA THR A 56 8.88 -9.71 -7.34
C THR A 56 10.02 -10.19 -6.43
N GLU A 57 9.70 -10.88 -5.34
CA GLU A 57 10.67 -11.46 -4.41
C GLU A 57 11.60 -12.46 -5.12
N SER A 58 11.04 -13.32 -5.97
CA SER A 58 11.84 -14.27 -6.76
C SER A 58 12.79 -13.61 -7.76
N VAL A 59 12.39 -12.47 -8.37
CA VAL A 59 13.26 -11.66 -9.23
C VAL A 59 14.33 -10.98 -8.38
N ALA A 60 13.95 -10.36 -7.26
CA ALA A 60 14.85 -9.66 -6.36
C ALA A 60 15.96 -10.59 -5.84
N ALA A 61 15.61 -11.79 -5.38
CA ALA A 61 16.58 -12.79 -4.89
C ALA A 61 17.61 -13.24 -5.93
N LYS A 62 17.31 -13.12 -7.24
CA LYS A 62 18.23 -13.52 -8.34
C LYS A 62 19.07 -12.37 -8.88
N THR A 63 18.83 -11.13 -8.46
CA THR A 63 19.52 -9.93 -8.96
C THR A 63 20.59 -9.39 -8.01
N GLY A 64 20.76 -10.06 -6.86
CA GLY A 64 21.74 -9.69 -5.80
C GLY A 64 21.20 -8.56 -4.91
N ASP A 65 21.80 -8.42 -3.73
CA ASP A 65 21.27 -7.61 -2.61
C ASP A 65 20.91 -6.18 -2.96
N THR A 66 21.77 -5.46 -3.70
CA THR A 66 21.52 -4.04 -4.01
C THR A 66 20.42 -3.86 -5.04
N ILE A 67 20.47 -4.64 -6.13
CA ILE A 67 19.46 -4.56 -7.21
C ILE A 67 18.16 -5.20 -6.73
N GLY A 68 18.24 -6.33 -6.03
CA GLY A 68 17.08 -7.01 -5.45
C GLY A 68 16.36 -6.14 -4.43
N GLY A 69 17.09 -5.49 -3.54
CA GLY A 69 16.53 -4.53 -2.59
C GLY A 69 15.88 -3.33 -3.29
N LEU A 70 16.47 -2.80 -4.35
CA LEU A 70 15.89 -1.73 -5.16
C LEU A 70 14.60 -2.18 -5.87
N LEU A 71 14.60 -3.40 -6.45
CA LEU A 71 13.43 -3.96 -7.10
C LEU A 71 12.29 -4.20 -6.10
N ASN A 72 12.60 -4.80 -4.96
CA ASN A 72 11.61 -5.01 -3.91
C ASN A 72 11.03 -3.69 -3.39
N ALA A 73 11.89 -2.69 -3.16
CA ALA A 73 11.47 -1.37 -2.72
C ALA A 73 10.60 -0.63 -3.76
N THR A 74 10.82 -0.81 -5.06
CA THR A 74 10.03 -0.13 -6.12
C THR A 74 8.80 -0.92 -6.54
N LEU A 75 8.88 -2.25 -6.59
CA LEU A 75 7.80 -3.12 -7.08
C LEU A 75 6.95 -3.72 -5.94
N GLY A 76 7.35 -3.55 -4.68
CA GLY A 76 6.59 -4.04 -3.53
C GLY A 76 5.15 -3.50 -3.51
N ASN A 77 4.97 -2.23 -3.84
CA ASN A 77 3.64 -1.59 -3.92
C ASN A 77 3.10 -1.50 -5.36
N LEU A 78 3.49 -2.43 -6.24
CA LEU A 78 3.08 -2.39 -7.66
C LEU A 78 1.57 -2.59 -7.82
N THR A 79 0.93 -3.38 -6.97
CA THR A 79 -0.52 -3.58 -6.99
C THR A 79 -1.25 -2.27 -6.74
N GLU A 80 -0.89 -1.53 -5.68
CA GLU A 80 -1.45 -0.23 -5.33
C GLU A 80 -1.23 0.78 -6.45
N LEU A 81 -0.02 0.79 -7.02
CA LEU A 81 0.31 1.68 -8.12
C LEU A 81 -0.56 1.40 -9.36
N VAL A 82 -0.75 0.13 -9.73
CA VAL A 82 -1.56 -0.24 -10.90
C VAL A 82 -3.05 0.08 -10.70
N ILE A 83 -3.61 -0.21 -9.51
CA ILE A 83 -4.99 0.17 -9.18
C ILE A 83 -5.16 1.69 -9.23
N ALA A 84 -4.22 2.43 -8.65
CA ALA A 84 -4.26 3.89 -8.65
C ALA A 84 -4.09 4.48 -10.06
N LEU A 85 -3.26 3.87 -10.92
CA LEU A 85 -3.12 4.28 -12.33
C LEU A 85 -4.40 4.04 -13.13
N ALA A 86 -5.09 2.92 -12.93
CA ALA A 86 -6.39 2.67 -13.55
C ALA A 86 -7.42 3.74 -13.11
N ALA A 87 -7.48 4.05 -11.82
CA ALA A 87 -8.36 5.10 -11.29
C ALA A 87 -7.97 6.50 -11.80
N LEU A 88 -6.69 6.80 -11.92
CA LEU A 88 -6.16 8.04 -12.48
C LEU A 88 -6.57 8.19 -13.96
N GLY A 89 -6.38 7.14 -14.76
CA GLY A 89 -6.78 7.11 -16.16
C GLY A 89 -8.29 7.32 -16.35
N ALA A 90 -9.10 6.82 -15.44
CA ALA A 90 -10.54 7.02 -15.39
C ALA A 90 -10.98 8.39 -14.81
N GLY A 91 -10.05 9.26 -14.43
CA GLY A 91 -10.34 10.58 -13.84
C GLY A 91 -10.91 10.52 -12.41
N GLN A 92 -10.80 9.39 -11.72
CA GLN A 92 -11.34 9.21 -10.37
C GLN A 92 -10.35 9.70 -9.30
N TYR A 93 -10.01 10.99 -9.33
CA TYR A 93 -9.00 11.60 -8.46
C TYR A 93 -9.28 11.45 -6.97
N MET A 94 -10.55 11.51 -6.56
CA MET A 94 -10.93 11.28 -5.15
C MET A 94 -10.58 9.86 -4.72
N LEU A 95 -10.84 8.86 -5.57
CA LEU A 95 -10.50 7.46 -5.30
C LEU A 95 -8.98 7.27 -5.18
N VAL A 96 -8.19 7.88 -6.10
CA VAL A 96 -6.72 7.84 -6.05
C VAL A 96 -6.19 8.46 -4.77
N LYS A 97 -6.63 9.68 -4.43
CA LYS A 97 -6.19 10.37 -3.21
C LYS A 97 -6.61 9.64 -1.95
N ALA A 98 -7.81 9.05 -1.95
CA ALA A 98 -8.30 8.25 -0.83
C ALA A 98 -7.53 6.95 -0.69
N SER A 99 -7.17 6.27 -1.78
CA SER A 99 -6.35 5.05 -1.72
C SER A 99 -4.93 5.33 -1.21
N ILE A 100 -4.30 6.42 -1.62
CA ILE A 100 -2.99 6.85 -1.09
C ILE A 100 -3.07 7.11 0.42
N ALA A 101 -4.02 7.95 0.84
CA ALA A 101 -4.20 8.26 2.26
C ALA A 101 -4.56 7.01 3.08
N GLY A 102 -5.45 6.18 2.54
CA GLY A 102 -5.87 4.93 3.14
C GLY A 102 -4.72 3.92 3.27
N ALA A 103 -3.89 3.76 2.24
CA ALA A 103 -2.76 2.85 2.28
C ALA A 103 -1.71 3.27 3.33
N ILE A 104 -1.40 4.56 3.44
CA ILE A 104 -0.52 5.08 4.50
C ILE A 104 -1.10 4.75 5.88
N VAL A 105 -2.39 4.99 6.10
CA VAL A 105 -3.05 4.76 7.39
C VAL A 105 -3.23 3.27 7.67
N THR A 106 -3.64 2.47 6.68
CA THR A 106 -3.83 1.03 6.81
C THR A 106 -2.51 0.34 7.16
N ASN A 107 -1.42 0.67 6.49
CA ASN A 107 -0.13 0.04 6.75
C ASN A 107 0.43 0.47 8.12
N SER A 108 0.38 1.76 8.44
CA SER A 108 0.92 2.27 9.70
C SER A 108 0.06 1.98 10.94
N LEU A 109 -1.24 1.71 10.79
CA LEU A 109 -2.13 1.38 11.92
C LEU A 109 -2.69 -0.04 11.84
N PHE A 110 -3.41 -0.40 10.78
CA PHE A 110 -4.07 -1.69 10.71
C PHE A 110 -3.07 -2.84 10.63
N MET A 111 -2.14 -2.80 9.67
CA MET A 111 -1.14 -3.85 9.49
C MET A 111 -0.21 -3.94 10.71
N LEU A 112 0.29 -2.80 11.22
CA LEU A 112 1.15 -2.74 12.40
C LEU A 112 0.40 -3.23 13.65
N GLY A 113 -0.81 -2.73 13.89
CA GLY A 113 -1.64 -3.09 15.05
C GLY A 113 -2.04 -4.56 15.04
N ALA A 114 -2.47 -5.09 13.89
CA ALA A 114 -2.81 -6.51 13.74
C ALA A 114 -1.58 -7.41 13.92
N SER A 115 -0.40 -7.00 13.43
CA SER A 115 0.86 -7.72 13.67
C SER A 115 1.20 -7.77 15.16
N PHE A 116 1.09 -6.65 15.87
CA PHE A 116 1.30 -6.59 17.33
C PHE A 116 0.29 -7.46 18.09
N LEU A 117 -0.98 -7.42 17.69
CA LEU A 117 -2.03 -8.22 18.30
C LEU A 117 -1.78 -9.72 18.07
N LEU A 118 -1.62 -10.15 16.84
CA LEU A 118 -1.46 -11.56 16.46
C LEU A 118 -0.17 -12.16 17.06
N GLY A 119 0.91 -11.42 17.03
CA GLY A 119 2.17 -11.84 17.60
C GLY A 119 2.13 -11.87 19.13
N GLY A 120 1.58 -10.82 19.76
CA GLY A 120 1.48 -10.71 21.20
C GLY A 120 0.53 -11.71 21.86
N LEU A 121 -0.56 -12.11 21.16
CA LEU A 121 -1.43 -13.19 21.63
C LEU A 121 -0.72 -14.54 21.68
N LYS A 122 0.27 -14.77 20.81
CA LYS A 122 1.00 -16.03 20.73
C LYS A 122 2.28 -16.01 21.61
N HIS A 123 3.01 -14.90 21.64
CA HIS A 123 4.35 -14.80 22.23
C HIS A 123 4.39 -13.88 23.45
N HIS A 124 3.26 -13.29 23.87
CA HIS A 124 3.09 -12.32 24.95
C HIS A 124 3.79 -10.99 24.68
N VAL A 125 5.12 -10.98 24.63
CA VAL A 125 5.96 -9.82 24.31
C VAL A 125 6.91 -10.20 23.19
N GLN A 126 7.03 -9.36 22.18
CA GLN A 126 7.97 -9.50 21.09
C GLN A 126 8.85 -8.27 20.98
N GLU A 127 10.09 -8.47 20.54
CA GLU A 127 11.05 -7.41 20.30
C GLU A 127 11.22 -7.16 18.80
N PHE A 128 11.63 -5.93 18.45
CA PHE A 128 11.96 -5.54 17.09
C PHE A 128 13.05 -4.47 17.07
N ASN A 129 13.73 -4.32 15.92
CA ASN A 129 14.81 -3.35 15.76
C ASN A 129 14.28 -1.91 15.84
N ARG A 130 14.54 -1.30 16.99
CA ARG A 130 14.13 0.07 17.28
C ARG A 130 14.72 1.10 16.31
N SER A 131 15.97 0.89 15.87
CA SER A 131 16.67 1.85 15.00
C SER A 131 16.05 1.88 13.62
N THR A 132 15.76 0.71 13.03
CA THR A 132 15.08 0.59 11.74
C THR A 132 13.67 1.17 11.80
N ALA A 133 12.89 0.80 12.82
CA ALA A 133 11.54 1.32 13.01
C ALA A 133 11.51 2.85 13.14
N ARG A 134 12.45 3.42 13.89
CA ARG A 134 12.58 4.87 14.09
C ARG A 134 12.93 5.60 12.80
N LEU A 135 13.81 5.03 11.98
CA LEU A 135 14.18 5.60 10.69
C LEU A 135 12.99 5.61 9.72
N GLN A 136 12.29 4.48 9.59
CA GLN A 136 11.11 4.38 8.73
C GLN A 136 9.99 5.31 9.19
N ALA A 137 9.72 5.40 10.50
CA ALA A 137 8.77 6.35 11.05
C ALA A 137 9.19 7.80 10.79
N GLY A 138 10.49 8.11 10.82
CA GLY A 138 11.03 9.43 10.48
C GLY A 138 10.82 9.79 9.01
N LEU A 139 11.07 8.85 8.09
CA LEU A 139 10.80 9.01 6.66
C LEU A 139 9.31 9.22 6.38
N LEU A 140 8.46 8.44 7.04
CA LEU A 140 7.01 8.57 6.93
C LEU A 140 6.54 9.93 7.47
N PHE A 141 7.10 10.40 8.58
CA PHE A 141 6.78 11.73 9.13
C PHE A 141 7.18 12.86 8.18
N LEU A 142 8.37 12.79 7.58
CA LEU A 142 8.81 13.76 6.57
C LEU A 142 7.86 13.81 5.37
N ALA A 143 7.45 12.65 4.87
CA ALA A 143 6.47 12.56 3.79
C ALA A 143 5.10 13.13 4.21
N THR A 144 4.66 12.84 5.43
CA THR A 144 3.40 13.37 6.00
C THR A 144 3.41 14.90 6.03
N VAL A 145 4.51 15.52 6.45
CA VAL A 145 4.67 16.99 6.42
C VAL A 145 4.53 17.52 4.99
N ALA A 146 5.22 16.90 4.03
CA ALA A 146 5.15 17.31 2.62
C ALA A 146 3.74 17.17 2.02
N LEU A 147 3.01 16.11 2.35
CA LEU A 147 1.62 15.91 1.92
C LEU A 147 0.63 16.88 2.60
N ALA A 148 0.94 17.33 3.83
CA ALA A 148 0.11 18.26 4.56
C ALA A 148 0.21 19.72 4.04
N ILE A 149 1.37 20.12 3.51
CA ILE A 149 1.63 21.51 3.11
C ILE A 149 0.64 22.02 2.03
N PRO A 150 0.40 21.33 0.89
CA PRO A 150 -0.54 21.82 -0.12
C PRO A 150 -1.97 21.98 0.41
N SER A 151 -2.36 21.09 1.31
CA SER A 151 -3.70 21.09 1.92
C SER A 151 -3.85 22.19 2.99
N ALA A 152 -2.77 22.57 3.66
CA ALA A 152 -2.75 23.65 4.64
C ALA A 152 -2.83 25.03 3.97
N ILE A 153 -2.09 25.21 2.85
CA ILE A 153 -2.06 26.48 2.11
C ILE A 153 -3.40 26.77 1.45
N SER A 154 -4.11 25.76 0.95
CA SER A 154 -5.43 25.96 0.33
C SER A 154 -6.53 26.41 1.26
N ARG A 155 -6.28 26.36 2.58
CA ARG A 155 -7.18 26.89 3.63
C ARG A 155 -6.90 28.33 4.01
N ALA A 156 -5.78 28.86 3.62
CA ALA A 156 -5.47 30.28 3.84
C ALA A 156 -6.41 31.15 2.98
N ASP A 157 -6.81 32.34 3.48
CA ASP A 157 -7.87 33.21 2.96
C ASP A 157 -7.73 33.67 1.49
N ALA A 158 -6.64 33.38 0.83
CA ALA A 158 -6.47 33.51 -0.62
C ALA A 158 -6.30 32.09 -1.20
N ALA A 159 -7.34 31.54 -1.80
CA ALA A 159 -7.22 30.30 -2.57
C ALA A 159 -6.14 30.49 -3.65
N PRO A 160 -4.99 29.79 -3.57
CA PRO A 160 -3.93 29.98 -4.55
C PRO A 160 -4.47 29.55 -5.92
N GLU A 161 -4.01 30.26 -6.97
CA GLU A 161 -4.32 29.86 -8.34
C GLU A 161 -4.01 28.36 -8.53
N ALA A 162 -4.84 27.66 -9.29
CA ALA A 162 -4.65 26.23 -9.60
C ALA A 162 -3.23 25.97 -10.12
N ALA A 163 -2.69 26.88 -10.93
CA ALA A 163 -1.32 26.83 -11.44
C ALA A 163 -0.24 26.80 -10.32
N PHE A 164 -0.43 27.53 -9.21
CA PHE A 164 0.47 27.48 -8.07
C PHE A 164 0.42 26.13 -7.37
N THR A 165 -0.78 25.62 -7.12
CA THR A 165 -1.00 24.32 -6.46
C THR A 165 -0.37 23.17 -7.26
N HIS A 166 -0.49 23.19 -8.59
CA HIS A 166 0.14 22.19 -9.46
C HIS A 166 1.67 22.29 -9.44
N LYS A 167 2.24 23.51 -9.57
CA LYS A 167 3.70 23.72 -9.49
C LYS A 167 4.27 23.27 -8.14
N LEU A 168 3.60 23.62 -7.05
CA LEU A 168 3.97 23.17 -5.70
C LEU A 168 3.94 21.64 -5.60
N SER A 169 2.89 21.02 -6.11
CA SER A 169 2.73 19.54 -6.10
C SER A 169 3.84 18.85 -6.87
N VAL A 170 4.22 19.35 -8.04
CA VAL A 170 5.35 18.82 -8.82
C VAL A 170 6.66 18.99 -8.07
N GLY A 171 6.92 20.17 -7.51
CA GLY A 171 8.13 20.43 -6.71
C GLY A 171 8.25 19.50 -5.52
N LEU A 172 7.15 19.32 -4.77
CA LEU A 172 7.11 18.39 -3.64
C LEU A 172 7.24 16.93 -4.09
N ALA A 173 6.62 16.52 -5.21
CA ALA A 173 6.76 15.19 -5.77
C ALA A 173 8.22 14.86 -6.08
N VAL A 174 8.94 15.79 -6.73
CA VAL A 174 10.38 15.62 -7.01
C VAL A 174 11.19 15.52 -5.72
N LEU A 175 10.94 16.38 -4.73
CA LEU A 175 11.64 16.34 -3.43
C LEU A 175 11.39 15.03 -2.68
N LEU A 176 10.16 14.50 -2.69
CA LEU A 176 9.83 13.22 -2.07
C LEU A 176 10.52 12.04 -2.75
N ILE A 177 10.59 12.03 -4.10
CA ILE A 177 11.32 10.99 -4.84
C ILE A 177 12.82 11.08 -4.55
N VAL A 178 13.39 12.30 -4.46
CA VAL A 178 14.80 12.48 -4.06
C VAL A 178 15.04 11.97 -2.65
N ALA A 179 14.16 12.29 -1.69
CA ALA A 179 14.24 11.78 -0.32
C ALA A 179 14.16 10.25 -0.28
N TYR A 180 13.28 9.66 -1.10
CA TYR A 180 13.18 8.21 -1.26
C TYR A 180 14.48 7.60 -1.81
N ALA A 181 15.02 8.16 -2.88
CA ALA A 181 16.28 7.70 -3.48
C ALA A 181 17.46 7.79 -2.49
N LEU A 182 17.54 8.88 -1.72
CA LEU A 182 18.54 9.01 -0.65
C LEU A 182 18.34 7.96 0.45
N GLY A 183 17.10 7.67 0.85
CA GLY A 183 16.76 6.60 1.78
C GLY A 183 17.22 5.23 1.27
N LEU A 184 17.01 4.92 -0.02
CA LEU A 184 17.50 3.69 -0.65
C LEU A 184 19.03 3.60 -0.67
N VAL A 185 19.73 4.68 -1.02
CA VAL A 185 21.21 4.72 -0.96
C VAL A 185 21.68 4.50 0.47
N PHE A 186 21.01 5.10 1.45
CA PHE A 186 21.33 4.92 2.86
C PHE A 186 21.15 3.46 3.29
N SER A 187 20.00 2.86 3.03
CA SER A 187 19.67 1.49 3.48
C SER A 187 20.40 0.40 2.70
N LEU A 188 20.56 0.54 1.38
CA LEU A 188 21.10 -0.52 0.53
C LEU A 188 22.63 -0.42 0.32
N LYS A 189 23.24 0.74 0.55
CA LYS A 189 24.67 0.94 0.24
C LYS A 189 25.49 1.38 1.43
N THR A 190 25.09 2.42 2.16
CA THR A 190 25.96 3.06 3.16
C THR A 190 25.82 2.50 4.57
N HIS A 191 24.62 2.03 4.96
CA HIS A 191 24.30 1.58 6.30
C HIS A 191 23.50 0.27 6.31
N ARG A 192 23.95 -0.71 5.54
CA ARG A 192 23.31 -2.03 5.42
C ARG A 192 23.13 -2.73 6.77
N ASP A 193 24.11 -2.58 7.67
CA ASP A 193 24.10 -3.24 8.98
C ASP A 193 22.90 -2.85 9.85
N PHE A 194 22.32 -1.66 9.63
CA PHE A 194 21.11 -1.24 10.35
C PHE A 194 19.86 -2.01 9.92
N PHE A 195 19.86 -2.59 8.72
CA PHE A 195 18.73 -3.28 8.09
C PHE A 195 18.94 -4.80 7.98
N GLY A 196 20.16 -5.28 8.15
CA GLY A 196 20.55 -6.68 7.90
C GLY A 196 19.92 -7.71 8.85
N SER A 197 19.36 -7.33 9.98
CA SER A 197 18.69 -8.26 10.89
C SER A 197 17.33 -8.77 10.38
N ALA A 198 16.70 -8.05 9.46
CA ALA A 198 15.42 -8.47 8.85
C ALA A 198 15.62 -9.49 7.71
N GLU A 199 16.80 -9.47 7.04
CA GLU A 199 17.07 -10.28 5.85
C GLU A 199 17.66 -11.67 6.18
N HIS A 200 18.28 -11.86 7.35
CA HIS A 200 19.05 -13.09 7.69
C HIS A 200 18.22 -14.26 8.23
N GLY A 201 16.93 -14.29 7.99
CA GLY A 201 16.02 -15.34 8.42
C GLY A 201 15.16 -15.96 7.33
N GLU A 202 15.49 -15.73 6.08
CA GLU A 202 14.86 -16.45 4.99
C GLU A 202 15.35 -17.90 5.03
N GLU A 203 14.48 -18.81 5.54
CA GLU A 203 14.50 -20.18 5.05
C GLU A 203 14.54 -20.05 3.53
N GLU A 204 15.39 -20.81 2.85
CA GLU A 204 15.44 -20.92 1.39
C GLU A 204 14.05 -21.30 0.86
N GLU A 205 13.13 -20.36 0.84
CA GLU A 205 11.92 -20.51 0.03
C GLU A 205 12.41 -20.65 -1.40
N ALA A 206 12.02 -21.76 -2.04
CA ALA A 206 12.50 -22.12 -3.36
C ALA A 206 12.10 -21.02 -4.37
N HIS A 207 12.98 -20.03 -4.52
CA HIS A 207 12.77 -18.93 -5.46
C HIS A 207 12.67 -19.48 -6.89
N TRP A 208 11.72 -18.98 -7.63
CA TRP A 208 11.49 -19.40 -9.00
C TRP A 208 12.70 -19.07 -9.91
N PRO A 209 12.92 -19.86 -10.98
CA PRO A 209 13.87 -19.49 -12.01
C PRO A 209 13.55 -18.09 -12.55
N LEU A 210 14.56 -17.26 -12.78
CA LEU A 210 14.41 -15.86 -13.19
C LEU A 210 13.44 -15.68 -14.37
N ARG A 211 13.51 -16.56 -15.38
CA ARG A 211 12.60 -16.51 -16.54
C ARG A 211 11.14 -16.71 -16.15
N LEU A 212 10.87 -17.65 -15.24
CA LEU A 212 9.52 -17.89 -14.73
C LEU A 212 9.03 -16.72 -13.89
N ALA A 213 9.88 -16.19 -12.99
CA ALA A 213 9.57 -15.03 -12.15
C ALA A 213 9.24 -13.79 -13.00
N LEU A 214 10.07 -13.46 -14.00
CA LEU A 214 9.82 -12.34 -14.91
C LEU A 214 8.56 -12.52 -15.76
N ALA A 215 8.33 -13.73 -16.29
CA ALA A 215 7.12 -14.01 -17.07
C ALA A 215 5.85 -13.92 -16.19
N THR A 216 5.92 -14.42 -14.96
CA THR A 216 4.82 -14.31 -14.00
C THR A 216 4.61 -12.87 -13.59
N LEU A 217 5.66 -12.13 -13.26
CA LEU A 217 5.61 -10.70 -12.92
C LEU A 217 4.90 -9.90 -14.03
N ALA A 218 5.34 -10.05 -15.27
CA ALA A 218 4.74 -9.35 -16.41
C ALA A 218 3.28 -9.77 -16.64
N GLY A 219 3.01 -11.07 -16.67
CA GLY A 219 1.65 -11.59 -16.91
C GLY A 219 0.67 -11.20 -15.81
N VAL A 220 1.10 -11.29 -14.55
CA VAL A 220 0.25 -10.90 -13.40
C VAL A 220 0.03 -9.38 -13.37
N THR A 221 1.04 -8.57 -13.70
CA THR A 221 0.86 -7.11 -13.80
C THR A 221 -0.22 -6.75 -14.83
N VAL A 222 -0.23 -7.41 -15.99
CA VAL A 222 -1.29 -7.21 -17.00
C VAL A 222 -2.67 -7.64 -16.45
N LEU A 223 -2.74 -8.79 -15.76
CA LEU A 223 -4.00 -9.24 -15.16
C LEU A 223 -4.49 -8.30 -14.06
N VAL A 224 -3.60 -7.79 -13.22
CA VAL A 224 -3.93 -6.76 -12.22
C VAL A 224 -4.48 -5.52 -12.90
N ALA A 225 -3.86 -5.05 -13.99
CA ALA A 225 -4.34 -3.88 -14.73
C ALA A 225 -5.76 -4.10 -15.29
N LEU A 226 -6.01 -5.22 -15.97
CA LEU A 226 -7.32 -5.56 -16.52
C LEU A 226 -8.41 -5.66 -15.44
N VAL A 227 -8.11 -6.33 -14.32
CA VAL A 227 -9.08 -6.44 -13.22
C VAL A 227 -9.28 -5.10 -12.52
N SER A 228 -8.23 -4.27 -12.43
CA SER A 228 -8.33 -2.91 -11.86
C SER A 228 -9.21 -1.99 -12.70
N GLU A 229 -9.21 -2.13 -14.03
CA GLU A 229 -10.14 -1.39 -14.89
C GLU A 229 -11.61 -1.75 -14.57
N VAL A 230 -11.92 -3.04 -14.44
CA VAL A 230 -13.26 -3.51 -14.04
C VAL A 230 -13.63 -2.99 -12.65
N PHE A 231 -12.69 -3.09 -11.70
CA PHE A 231 -12.86 -2.58 -10.35
C PHE A 231 -13.20 -1.08 -10.35
N VAL A 232 -12.41 -0.27 -11.06
CA VAL A 232 -12.58 1.19 -11.12
C VAL A 232 -13.89 1.57 -11.84
N ALA A 233 -14.26 0.87 -12.90
CA ALA A 233 -15.52 1.08 -13.62
C ALA A 233 -16.75 0.76 -12.74
N SER A 234 -16.64 -0.24 -11.87
CA SER A 234 -17.76 -0.69 -11.03
C SER A 234 -17.85 0.04 -9.67
N VAL A 235 -16.76 0.65 -9.19
CA VAL A 235 -16.66 1.17 -7.82
C VAL A 235 -17.68 2.25 -7.48
N GLN A 236 -17.99 3.17 -8.41
CA GLN A 236 -18.95 4.25 -8.15
C GLN A 236 -20.38 3.71 -8.02
N GLY A 237 -20.80 2.84 -8.95
CA GLY A 237 -22.11 2.20 -8.89
C GLY A 237 -22.26 1.34 -7.64
N ALA A 238 -21.26 0.52 -7.33
CA ALA A 238 -21.24 -0.31 -6.11
C ALA A 238 -21.28 0.54 -4.84
N ALA A 239 -20.55 1.65 -4.79
CA ALA A 239 -20.55 2.56 -3.64
C ALA A 239 -21.95 3.12 -3.38
N VAL A 240 -22.66 3.57 -4.43
CA VAL A 240 -24.04 4.06 -4.31
C VAL A 240 -24.99 2.97 -3.83
N GLU A 241 -24.94 1.76 -4.43
CA GLU A 241 -25.78 0.63 -4.05
C GLU A 241 -25.56 0.17 -2.61
N LEU A 242 -24.30 0.25 -2.12
CA LEU A 242 -23.92 -0.13 -0.76
C LEU A 242 -24.02 1.01 0.26
N GLY A 243 -24.40 2.22 -0.15
CA GLY A 243 -24.44 3.40 0.72
C GLY A 243 -23.07 3.87 1.19
N LEU A 244 -22.03 3.61 0.41
CA LEU A 244 -20.64 4.00 0.68
C LEU A 244 -20.25 5.22 -0.15
N THR A 245 -19.19 5.92 0.28
CA THR A 245 -18.61 7.01 -0.52
C THR A 245 -17.35 6.55 -1.25
N PRO A 246 -16.99 7.13 -2.41
CA PRO A 246 -15.73 6.84 -3.08
C PRO A 246 -14.51 7.06 -2.18
N ALA A 247 -14.57 8.05 -1.29
CA ALA A 247 -13.52 8.31 -0.30
C ALA A 247 -13.37 7.14 0.69
N PHE A 248 -14.47 6.61 1.21
CA PHE A 248 -14.44 5.44 2.11
C PHE A 248 -13.94 4.19 1.38
N VAL A 249 -14.43 3.94 0.17
CA VAL A 249 -14.00 2.79 -0.62
C VAL A 249 -12.49 2.86 -0.92
N GLY A 250 -11.99 4.02 -1.37
CA GLY A 250 -10.56 4.21 -1.60
C GLY A 250 -9.72 4.05 -0.34
N PHE A 251 -10.14 4.70 0.73
CA PHE A 251 -9.39 4.72 1.99
C PHE A 251 -9.37 3.38 2.72
N VAL A 252 -10.47 2.63 2.73
CA VAL A 252 -10.58 1.36 3.47
C VAL A 252 -10.44 0.16 2.55
N VAL A 253 -11.29 0.06 1.50
CA VAL A 253 -11.35 -1.16 0.71
C VAL A 253 -10.15 -1.30 -0.22
N VAL A 254 -9.84 -0.25 -1.00
CA VAL A 254 -8.71 -0.28 -1.95
C VAL A 254 -7.40 -0.50 -1.21
N SER A 255 -7.19 0.19 -0.09
CA SER A 255 -5.95 0.07 0.69
C SER A 255 -5.77 -1.31 1.33
N LEU A 256 -6.85 -1.94 1.84
CA LEU A 256 -6.80 -3.30 2.37
C LEU A 256 -6.55 -4.34 1.26
N VAL A 257 -7.16 -4.16 0.11
CA VAL A 257 -7.02 -5.07 -1.04
C VAL A 257 -5.63 -4.95 -1.66
N GLY A 258 -5.14 -3.73 -1.86
CA GLY A 258 -3.80 -3.47 -2.39
C GLY A 258 -2.71 -4.09 -1.52
N ALA A 259 -2.74 -3.83 -0.22
CA ALA A 259 -1.77 -4.31 0.76
C ALA A 259 -1.98 -5.77 1.21
N ALA A 260 -2.90 -6.53 0.62
CA ALA A 260 -3.27 -7.87 1.11
C ALA A 260 -2.09 -8.85 1.19
N ALA A 261 -1.20 -8.83 0.20
CA ALA A 261 0.00 -9.66 0.18
C ALA A 261 0.99 -9.30 1.29
N GLU A 262 1.26 -8.00 1.45
CA GLU A 262 2.15 -7.47 2.48
C GLU A 262 1.59 -7.76 3.88
N MET A 263 0.28 -7.60 4.07
CA MET A 263 -0.39 -7.97 5.33
C MET A 263 -0.24 -9.45 5.64
N ALA A 264 -0.40 -10.34 4.65
CA ALA A 264 -0.19 -11.77 4.84
C ALA A 264 1.24 -12.08 5.31
N ALA A 265 2.25 -11.47 4.69
CA ALA A 265 3.66 -11.60 5.08
C ALA A 265 3.94 -11.03 6.49
N ALA A 266 3.43 -9.83 6.77
CA ALA A 266 3.58 -9.18 8.08
C ALA A 266 2.94 -10.01 9.21
N PHE A 267 1.73 -10.55 9.00
CA PHE A 267 1.03 -11.38 10.00
C PHE A 267 1.72 -12.74 10.18
N ALA A 268 2.24 -13.34 9.11
CA ALA A 268 3.03 -14.56 9.19
C ALA A 268 4.33 -14.32 9.98
N GLY A 269 5.03 -13.22 9.75
CA GLY A 269 6.21 -12.79 10.49
C GLY A 269 5.93 -12.66 11.98
N ALA A 270 4.89 -11.92 12.37
CA ALA A 270 4.48 -11.74 13.76
C ALA A 270 4.17 -13.08 14.45
N ARG A 271 3.46 -13.99 13.79
CA ARG A 271 3.14 -15.33 14.32
C ARG A 271 4.36 -16.23 14.46
N LYS A 272 5.41 -16.02 13.67
CA LYS A 272 6.70 -16.74 13.73
C LYS A 272 7.72 -16.08 14.68
N ASN A 273 7.31 -15.11 15.49
CA ASN A 273 8.18 -14.31 16.37
C ASN A 273 9.26 -13.49 15.64
N ARG A 274 8.93 -13.03 14.42
CA ARG A 274 9.77 -12.20 13.57
C ARG A 274 9.13 -10.81 13.43
N LEU A 275 8.97 -10.11 14.55
CA LEU A 275 8.27 -8.84 14.58
C LEU A 275 9.04 -7.73 13.85
N ASP A 276 10.39 -7.85 13.73
CA ASP A 276 11.21 -6.99 12.88
C ASP A 276 10.69 -6.93 11.44
N LEU A 277 10.39 -8.11 10.86
CA LEU A 277 9.86 -8.22 9.52
C LEU A 277 8.49 -7.52 9.42
N SER A 278 7.60 -7.77 10.38
CA SER A 278 6.25 -7.20 10.38
C SER A 278 6.27 -5.67 10.48
N VAL A 279 7.08 -5.12 11.38
CA VAL A 279 7.24 -3.66 11.55
C VAL A 279 7.91 -3.06 10.32
N GLY A 280 8.92 -3.74 9.77
CA GLY A 280 9.64 -3.34 8.56
C GLY A 280 8.70 -3.23 7.36
N ILE A 281 7.86 -4.25 7.13
CA ILE A 281 6.86 -4.22 6.04
C ILE A 281 5.85 -3.09 6.28
N ALA A 282 5.26 -2.99 7.46
CA ALA A 282 4.19 -2.03 7.74
C ALA A 282 4.66 -0.57 7.57
N LEU A 283 5.75 -0.19 8.22
CA LEU A 283 6.27 1.18 8.14
C LEU A 283 6.98 1.47 6.82
N GLY A 284 7.67 0.46 6.27
CA GLY A 284 8.36 0.55 4.99
C GLY A 284 7.38 0.82 3.85
N SER A 285 6.31 0.02 3.75
CA SER A 285 5.28 0.20 2.73
C SER A 285 4.56 1.55 2.89
N ALA A 286 4.18 1.96 4.10
CA ALA A 286 3.59 3.28 4.34
C ALA A 286 4.51 4.41 3.85
N ALA A 287 5.81 4.33 4.15
CA ALA A 287 6.79 5.31 3.70
C ALA A 287 6.99 5.29 2.18
N GLN A 288 7.03 4.11 1.54
CA GLN A 288 7.15 3.96 0.08
C GLN A 288 5.95 4.56 -0.65
N ILE A 289 4.73 4.31 -0.15
CA ILE A 289 3.53 4.90 -0.74
C ILE A 289 3.59 6.42 -0.67
N ALA A 290 3.98 6.99 0.46
CA ALA A 290 4.04 8.43 0.65
C ALA A 290 5.21 9.11 -0.11
N LEU A 291 6.39 8.47 -0.17
CA LEU A 291 7.61 9.04 -0.77
C LEU A 291 7.78 8.71 -2.25
N PHE A 292 7.14 7.63 -2.74
CA PHE A 292 7.34 7.17 -4.11
C PHE A 292 6.01 7.05 -4.88
N VAL A 293 5.05 6.23 -4.41
CA VAL A 293 3.81 5.97 -5.18
C VAL A 293 3.00 7.24 -5.40
N ALA A 294 2.73 8.02 -4.35
CA ALA A 294 1.97 9.26 -4.44
C ALA A 294 2.65 10.30 -5.34
N PRO A 295 3.96 10.61 -5.20
CA PRO A 295 4.68 11.48 -6.12
C PRO A 295 4.70 11.00 -7.57
N VAL A 296 4.91 9.70 -7.80
CA VAL A 296 4.91 9.11 -9.15
C VAL A 296 3.55 9.29 -9.81
N LEU A 297 2.45 9.06 -9.09
CA LEU A 297 1.09 9.28 -9.60
C LEU A 297 0.85 10.75 -9.98
N VAL A 298 1.36 11.70 -9.20
CA VAL A 298 1.28 13.14 -9.54
C VAL A 298 2.05 13.44 -10.83
N LEU A 299 3.26 12.92 -10.99
CA LEU A 299 4.04 13.14 -12.20
C LEU A 299 3.42 12.45 -13.42
N LEU A 300 2.93 11.22 -13.27
CA LEU A 300 2.27 10.47 -14.35
C LEU A 300 0.91 11.07 -14.73
N SER A 301 0.25 11.80 -13.84
CA SER A 301 -1.03 12.45 -14.14
C SER A 301 -0.95 13.51 -15.25
N TYR A 302 0.26 13.98 -15.57
CA TYR A 302 0.48 14.88 -16.72
C TYR A 302 0.44 14.16 -18.08
N VAL A 303 0.49 12.83 -18.07
CA VAL A 303 0.48 11.98 -19.28
C VAL A 303 -0.73 11.05 -19.28
N ILE A 304 -1.16 10.60 -18.09
CA ILE A 304 -2.25 9.66 -17.89
C ILE A 304 -3.39 10.38 -17.16
N GLY A 305 -4.60 10.24 -17.71
CA GLY A 305 -5.80 10.86 -17.13
C GLY A 305 -6.19 12.18 -17.81
N PRO A 306 -7.40 12.65 -17.53
CA PRO A 306 -7.98 13.84 -18.19
C PRO A 306 -7.32 15.15 -17.73
N GLU A 307 -6.84 15.24 -16.49
CA GLU A 307 -6.23 16.45 -15.92
C GLU A 307 -5.07 16.10 -14.98
N PRO A 308 -4.10 17.02 -14.77
CA PRO A 308 -3.04 16.84 -13.79
C PRO A 308 -3.57 16.75 -12.36
N MET A 309 -3.08 15.77 -11.59
CA MET A 309 -3.43 15.59 -10.18
C MET A 309 -2.50 16.39 -9.26
N SER A 310 -3.07 17.08 -8.28
CA SER A 310 -2.30 17.72 -7.21
C SER A 310 -2.10 16.79 -6.01
N LEU A 311 -1.03 17.01 -5.22
CA LEU A 311 -0.80 16.36 -3.91
C LEU A 311 -1.77 16.85 -2.82
N GLN A 312 -2.64 17.79 -3.14
CA GLN A 312 -3.62 18.30 -2.19
C GLN A 312 -4.63 17.22 -1.83
N LEU A 313 -4.65 16.84 -0.56
CA LEU A 313 -5.62 15.94 0.04
C LEU A 313 -6.71 16.75 0.74
N TRP A 314 -7.90 16.13 0.94
CA TRP A 314 -8.89 16.78 1.78
C TRP A 314 -8.41 16.83 3.24
N PRO A 315 -8.90 17.83 4.01
CA PRO A 315 -8.38 18.10 5.36
C PRO A 315 -8.48 16.92 6.33
N GLY A 316 -9.54 16.13 6.20
CA GLY A 316 -9.73 14.91 7.00
C GLY A 316 -8.66 13.87 6.74
N ALA A 317 -8.29 13.64 5.46
CA ALA A 317 -7.22 12.71 5.12
C ALA A 317 -5.88 13.13 5.71
N VAL A 318 -5.53 14.42 5.61
CA VAL A 318 -4.30 14.94 6.23
C VAL A 318 -4.28 14.67 7.72
N THR A 319 -5.38 14.97 8.41
CA THR A 319 -5.50 14.73 9.85
C THR A 319 -5.34 13.24 10.17
N MET A 320 -5.97 12.35 9.39
CA MET A 320 -5.87 10.90 9.58
C MET A 320 -4.45 10.39 9.36
N ILE A 321 -3.75 10.87 8.32
CA ILE A 321 -2.34 10.52 8.05
C ILE A 321 -1.44 11.01 9.19
N VAL A 322 -1.63 12.24 9.67
CA VAL A 322 -0.84 12.79 10.80
C VAL A 322 -1.06 11.96 12.07
N VAL A 323 -2.31 11.66 12.41
CA VAL A 323 -2.64 10.81 13.58
C VAL A 323 -2.02 9.42 13.43
N ALA A 324 -2.12 8.81 12.25
CA ALA A 324 -1.56 7.49 11.98
C ALA A 324 -0.02 7.48 12.10
N THR A 325 0.65 8.46 11.49
CA THR A 325 2.11 8.59 11.54
C THR A 325 2.62 8.82 12.96
N LEU A 326 1.97 9.72 13.72
CA LEU A 326 2.33 9.97 15.11
C LEU A 326 2.09 8.74 15.99
N THR A 327 0.96 8.04 15.81
CA THR A 327 0.65 6.82 16.55
C THR A 327 1.72 5.76 16.25
N ALA A 328 2.02 5.49 14.98
CA ALA A 328 3.04 4.53 14.58
C ALA A 328 4.42 4.89 15.16
N ALA A 329 4.82 6.17 15.08
CA ALA A 329 6.07 6.64 15.67
C ALA A 329 6.12 6.42 17.18
N LEU A 330 5.05 6.73 17.91
CA LEU A 330 4.98 6.56 19.37
C LEU A 330 5.07 5.08 19.78
N VAL A 331 4.27 4.22 19.15
CA VAL A 331 4.19 2.80 19.55
C VAL A 331 5.45 2.00 19.18
N THR A 332 6.26 2.50 18.25
CA THR A 332 7.51 1.82 17.83
C THR A 332 8.76 2.34 18.55
N THR A 333 8.66 3.37 19.38
CA THR A 333 9.83 3.93 20.12
C THR A 333 10.46 2.96 21.10
N GLY A 334 9.67 2.03 21.68
CA GLY A 334 10.11 1.10 22.71
C GLY A 334 10.93 -0.09 22.21
N GLY A 335 10.83 -0.47 20.93
CA GLY A 335 11.44 -1.67 20.38
C GLY A 335 10.82 -2.97 20.88
N ARG A 336 9.67 -2.90 21.57
CA ARG A 336 8.92 -4.04 22.14
C ARG A 336 7.42 -3.82 21.94
N SER A 337 6.70 -4.91 21.76
CA SER A 337 5.23 -4.88 21.66
C SER A 337 4.59 -6.07 22.37
N ALA A 338 3.35 -5.84 22.80
CA ALA A 338 2.46 -6.84 23.36
C ALA A 338 1.08 -6.70 22.70
N TRP A 339 0.22 -7.75 22.83
CA TRP A 339 -1.09 -7.79 22.19
C TRP A 339 -1.97 -6.56 22.47
N PHE A 340 -1.91 -6.01 23.70
CA PHE A 340 -2.73 -4.88 24.11
C PHE A 340 -2.40 -3.60 23.32
N LEU A 341 -1.11 -3.36 23.04
CA LEU A 341 -0.68 -2.24 22.20
C LEU A 341 -1.22 -2.38 20.77
N GLY A 342 -1.22 -3.60 20.24
CA GLY A 342 -1.85 -3.91 18.95
C GLY A 342 -3.34 -3.61 18.93
N ALA A 343 -4.07 -3.99 19.97
CA ALA A 343 -5.49 -3.70 20.11
C ALA A 343 -5.77 -2.18 20.15
N LEU A 344 -4.96 -1.40 20.89
CA LEU A 344 -5.09 0.06 20.93
C LEU A 344 -4.86 0.70 19.55
N VAL A 345 -3.85 0.28 18.82
CA VAL A 345 -3.57 0.78 17.46
C VAL A 345 -4.71 0.46 16.50
N LEU A 346 -5.30 -0.76 16.60
CA LEU A 346 -6.48 -1.14 15.80
C LEU A 346 -7.72 -0.31 16.15
N ILE A 347 -7.90 0.06 17.42
CA ILE A 347 -8.98 0.96 17.84
C ILE A 347 -8.80 2.33 17.19
N VAL A 348 -7.57 2.85 17.12
CA VAL A 348 -7.31 4.12 16.41
C VAL A 348 -7.69 4.00 14.94
N TYR A 349 -7.27 2.91 14.25
CA TYR A 349 -7.67 2.66 12.87
C TYR A 349 -9.18 2.61 12.69
N ALA A 350 -9.87 1.83 13.53
CA ALA A 350 -11.33 1.69 13.49
C ALA A 350 -12.03 3.04 13.74
N THR A 351 -11.50 3.89 14.64
CA THR A 351 -12.02 5.24 14.87
C THR A 351 -11.93 6.11 13.63
N LEU A 352 -10.77 6.07 12.91
CA LEU A 352 -10.60 6.83 11.68
C LEU A 352 -11.53 6.31 10.57
N ALA A 353 -11.62 4.99 10.39
CA ALA A 353 -12.50 4.38 9.40
C ALA A 353 -13.98 4.69 9.68
N LEU A 354 -14.42 4.58 10.94
CA LEU A 354 -15.78 4.91 11.36
C LEU A 354 -16.08 6.40 11.15
N THR A 355 -15.12 7.28 11.48
CA THR A 355 -15.27 8.73 11.26
C THR A 355 -15.48 9.02 9.76
N LEU A 356 -14.69 8.40 8.88
CA LEU A 356 -14.81 8.57 7.44
C LEU A 356 -16.12 8.01 6.88
N TYR A 357 -16.62 6.92 7.47
CA TYR A 357 -17.92 6.34 7.10
C TYR A 357 -19.08 7.27 7.46
N LEU A 358 -19.06 7.85 8.67
CA LEU A 358 -20.15 8.68 9.18
C LEU A 358 -20.07 10.15 8.72
N LEU A 359 -18.87 10.67 8.46
CA LEU A 359 -18.59 12.04 8.05
C LEU A 359 -17.73 12.05 6.77
N PRO A 360 -18.29 11.64 5.63
CA PRO A 360 -17.55 11.64 4.37
C PRO A 360 -17.18 13.08 3.97
N PRO A 361 -16.04 13.26 3.26
CA PRO A 361 -15.70 14.56 2.71
C PRO A 361 -16.80 15.03 1.75
N ALA A 362 -17.05 16.33 1.71
CA ALA A 362 -17.91 16.93 0.71
C ALA A 362 -17.34 16.61 -0.70
N SER A 363 -18.19 16.12 -1.57
CA SER A 363 -17.87 15.75 -2.96
C SER A 363 -17.51 16.98 -3.80
#